data_46e298fcc36cf309c471f00189ef930b
#
_entry.id   46e298fcc36cf309c471f00189ef930b
#
_cell.length_a   1.000
_cell.length_b   1.000
_cell.length_c   1.000
_cell.angle_alpha   90.00
_cell.angle_beta   90.00
_cell.angle_gamma   90.00
#
_symmetry.space_group_name_H-M   'P 1'
#
loop_
_entity.id
_entity.type
_entity.pdbx_description
1 polymer ?
#
loop_
_entity_poly.entity_id
_entity_poly.type
_entity_poly.pdbx_seq_one_letter_code
_entity_poly.pdbx_strand_id
1 'polypeptide(L)'
;VVESISTRKSKSTDIVIDIKKLSIDDILTKLGELGYTSVLVEGGSAIISSFVETMNFDKVVTYIGNTIIGGTEATPAVGGRGFESLESSPQLTFTKTKILDNNIRIEAYRQGRRGTYVHGNR
;
A
#
# COMPACT_ATOMS: atom_id res chain seq x y z
N VAL A 1 10.91 4.45 9.84
CA VAL A 1 11.60 3.18 10.05
C VAL A 1 10.56 2.08 9.96
N VAL A 2 10.65 1.22 8.94
CA VAL A 2 9.83 0.00 8.86
C VAL A 2 10.47 -1.03 9.76
N GLU A 3 9.82 -1.37 10.83
CA GLU A 3 10.35 -2.37 11.76
C GLU A 3 9.84 -3.78 11.47
N SER A 4 8.79 -3.94 10.65
CA SER A 4 8.31 -5.29 10.29
C SER A 4 7.47 -5.31 9.01
N ILE A 5 7.68 -6.35 8.21
CA ILE A 5 6.72 -6.79 7.20
C ILE A 5 6.06 -8.03 7.79
N SER A 6 4.78 -7.92 8.16
CA SER A 6 4.01 -9.06 8.64
C SER A 6 3.39 -9.81 7.45
N THR A 7 3.70 -11.08 7.33
CA THR A 7 3.10 -11.97 6.32
C THR A 7 2.11 -12.90 7.02
N ARG A 8 0.84 -12.88 6.62
CA ARG A 8 -0.13 -13.86 7.11
C ARG A 8 -0.01 -15.16 6.33
N LYS A 9 0.81 -16.07 6.81
CA LYS A 9 0.64 -17.52 6.61
C LYS A 9 -0.04 -18.10 7.85
N SER A 10 -0.88 -19.10 7.70
CA SER A 10 -1.73 -19.70 8.74
C SER A 10 -1.01 -20.35 9.95
N LYS A 11 0.27 -20.09 10.12
CA LYS A 11 1.06 -20.28 11.34
C LYS A 11 2.08 -19.16 11.37
N SER A 12 1.96 -18.29 12.37
CA SER A 12 2.78 -17.10 12.55
C SER A 12 4.25 -17.46 12.73
N THR A 13 5.03 -17.29 11.70
CA THR A 13 6.48 -17.12 11.84
C THR A 13 6.76 -15.74 11.30
N ASP A 14 7.01 -14.80 12.20
CA ASP A 14 7.44 -13.47 11.83
C ASP A 14 8.83 -13.57 11.19
N ILE A 15 8.95 -13.08 9.96
CA ILE A 15 10.24 -12.96 9.29
C ILE A 15 10.68 -11.52 9.46
N VAL A 16 11.76 -11.32 10.20
CA VAL A 16 12.38 -10.01 10.32
C VAL A 16 13.38 -9.84 9.17
N ILE A 17 13.14 -8.86 8.32
CA ILE A 17 14.06 -8.46 7.26
C ILE A 17 14.64 -7.10 7.65
N ASP A 18 15.96 -7.01 7.83
CA ASP A 18 16.62 -5.73 8.04
C ASP A 18 16.66 -4.97 6.70
N ILE A 19 15.80 -3.97 6.60
CA ILE A 19 15.60 -3.18 5.38
C ILE A 19 16.46 -1.91 5.31
N LYS A 20 17.31 -1.64 6.29
CA LYS A 20 18.13 -0.41 6.32
C LYS A 20 19.03 -0.25 5.11
N LYS A 21 19.25 -1.31 4.33
CA LYS A 21 20.12 -1.36 3.14
C LYS A 21 19.44 -1.94 1.91
N LEU A 22 18.17 -2.30 1.98
CA LEU A 22 17.43 -2.94 0.88
C LEU A 22 16.49 -1.95 0.21
N SER A 23 16.44 -2.00 -1.11
CA SER A 23 15.40 -1.33 -1.89
C SER A 23 14.06 -2.06 -1.74
N ILE A 24 12.95 -1.43 -2.12
CA ILE A 24 11.65 -2.09 -2.18
C ILE A 24 11.69 -3.29 -3.13
N ASP A 25 12.39 -3.18 -4.26
CA ASP A 25 12.53 -4.28 -5.22
C ASP A 25 13.28 -5.47 -4.61
N ASP A 26 14.35 -5.23 -3.84
CA ASP A 26 15.09 -6.29 -3.14
C ASP A 26 14.19 -7.01 -2.11
N ILE A 27 13.40 -6.25 -1.37
CA ILE A 27 12.46 -6.79 -0.39
C ILE A 27 11.42 -7.68 -1.07
N LEU A 28 10.80 -7.19 -2.15
CA LEU A 28 9.79 -7.92 -2.88
C LEU A 28 10.37 -9.17 -3.55
N THR A 29 11.58 -9.07 -4.11
CA THR A 29 12.30 -10.21 -4.67
C THR A 29 12.53 -11.29 -3.62
N LYS A 30 13.04 -10.89 -2.45
CA LYS A 30 13.28 -11.81 -1.35
C LYS A 30 12.01 -12.51 -0.87
N LEU A 31 10.91 -11.77 -0.76
CA LEU A 31 9.61 -12.34 -0.39
C LEU A 31 9.11 -13.32 -1.47
N GLY A 32 9.31 -13.00 -2.75
CA GLY A 32 9.00 -13.90 -3.87
C GLY A 32 9.80 -15.21 -3.83
N GLU A 33 11.11 -15.14 -3.56
CA GLU A 33 11.97 -16.31 -3.37
C GLU A 33 11.51 -17.21 -2.21
N LEU A 34 10.93 -16.61 -1.16
CA LEU A 34 10.32 -17.30 -0.03
C LEU A 34 8.92 -17.89 -0.35
N GLY A 35 8.43 -17.70 -1.58
CA GLY A 35 7.15 -18.23 -2.06
C GLY A 35 5.93 -17.42 -1.68
N TYR A 36 6.10 -16.14 -1.27
CA TYR A 36 4.97 -15.25 -1.04
C TYR A 36 4.47 -14.66 -2.34
N THR A 37 3.17 -14.75 -2.59
CA THR A 37 2.51 -14.26 -3.80
C THR A 37 1.80 -12.92 -3.60
N SER A 38 1.59 -12.52 -2.35
CA SER A 38 0.99 -11.23 -2.00
C SER A 38 1.57 -10.70 -0.68
N VAL A 39 1.63 -9.40 -0.57
CA VAL A 39 2.12 -8.68 0.60
C VAL A 39 1.12 -7.60 0.97
N LEU A 40 0.71 -7.57 2.23
CA LEU A 40 0.01 -6.44 2.79
C LEU A 40 1.03 -5.51 3.43
N VAL A 41 1.10 -4.27 2.93
CA VAL A 41 1.96 -3.23 3.49
C VAL A 41 1.13 -2.38 4.43
N GLU A 42 1.46 -2.43 5.68
CA GLU A 42 0.91 -1.57 6.73
C GLU A 42 2.07 -0.80 7.36
N GLY A 43 1.92 0.51 7.49
CA GLY A 43 3.01 1.30 8.07
C GLY A 43 2.70 2.78 8.09
N GLY A 44 3.67 3.55 8.55
CA GLY A 44 3.61 5.00 8.53
C GLY A 44 3.75 5.57 7.11
N SER A 45 3.51 6.88 6.99
CA SER A 45 3.50 7.60 5.72
C SER A 45 4.78 7.44 4.90
N ALA A 46 5.95 7.29 5.55
CA ALA A 46 7.24 7.10 4.87
C ALA A 46 7.36 5.74 4.17
N ILE A 47 6.80 4.69 4.76
CA ILE A 47 6.81 3.35 4.17
C ILE A 47 5.86 3.31 2.98
N ILE A 48 4.64 3.79 3.20
CA ILE A 48 3.63 3.83 2.16
C ILE A 48 4.14 4.64 0.97
N SER A 49 4.80 5.79 1.21
CA SER A 49 5.39 6.58 0.13
C SER A 49 6.46 5.83 -0.65
N SER A 50 7.31 5.03 0.00
CA SER A 50 8.34 4.25 -0.69
C SER A 50 7.76 3.26 -1.70
N PHE A 51 6.65 2.58 -1.36
CA PHE A 51 5.94 1.71 -2.29
C PHE A 51 5.22 2.48 -3.39
N VAL A 52 4.65 3.62 -3.07
CA VAL A 52 3.91 4.47 -4.02
C VAL A 52 4.87 5.12 -5.03
N GLU A 53 5.96 5.72 -4.56
CA GLU A 53 6.97 6.39 -5.41
C GLU A 53 7.68 5.42 -6.35
N THR A 54 7.90 4.18 -5.93
CA THR A 54 8.49 3.13 -6.76
C THR A 54 7.47 2.37 -7.61
N MET A 55 6.19 2.73 -7.56
CA MET A 55 5.10 2.05 -8.26
C MET A 55 4.97 0.55 -7.93
N ASN A 56 5.46 0.13 -6.77
CA ASN A 56 5.46 -1.26 -6.31
C ASN A 56 4.22 -1.62 -5.48
N PHE A 57 3.07 -1.28 -5.99
CA PHE A 57 1.79 -1.67 -5.39
C PHE A 57 0.76 -1.97 -6.47
N ASP A 58 -0.21 -2.81 -6.15
CA ASP A 58 -1.33 -3.17 -7.03
C ASP A 58 -2.63 -2.56 -6.54
N LYS A 59 -2.84 -2.59 -5.24
CA LYS A 59 -4.10 -2.23 -4.59
C LYS A 59 -3.85 -1.31 -3.41
N VAL A 60 -4.71 -0.32 -3.28
CA VAL A 60 -4.79 0.55 -2.11
C VAL A 60 -6.10 0.31 -1.38
N VAL A 61 -6.04 0.16 -0.08
CA VAL A 61 -7.20 0.14 0.80
C VAL A 61 -7.10 1.33 1.72
N THR A 62 -8.06 2.24 1.61
CA THR A 62 -8.10 3.47 2.40
C THR A 62 -9.28 3.44 3.36
N TYR A 63 -9.02 3.80 4.60
CA TYR A 63 -10.05 4.04 5.60
C TYR A 63 -10.13 5.52 5.89
N ILE A 64 -11.32 6.10 5.79
CA ILE A 64 -11.60 7.48 6.14
C ILE A 64 -12.43 7.45 7.41
N GLY A 65 -11.86 7.99 8.49
CA GLY A 65 -12.54 8.16 9.76
C GLY A 65 -13.52 9.34 9.71
N ASN A 66 -14.40 9.39 10.66
CA ASN A 66 -15.44 10.41 10.80
C ASN A 66 -14.96 11.69 11.52
N THR A 67 -13.65 11.92 11.56
CA THR A 67 -13.04 13.03 12.29
C THR A 67 -12.10 13.82 11.39
N ILE A 68 -12.15 15.14 11.52
CA ILE A 68 -11.20 16.04 10.86
C ILE A 68 -10.14 16.45 11.88
N ILE A 69 -8.88 16.09 11.60
CA ILE A 69 -7.75 16.47 12.46
C ILE A 69 -7.18 17.81 11.98
N GLY A 70 -6.84 17.91 10.70
CA GLY A 70 -6.24 19.11 10.11
C GLY A 70 -4.83 19.41 10.63
N GLY A 71 -4.33 20.59 10.24
CA GLY A 71 -3.02 21.09 10.66
C GLY A 71 -1.88 20.74 9.71
N THR A 72 -0.93 21.68 9.58
CA THR A 72 0.26 21.51 8.70
C THR A 72 1.22 20.44 9.21
N GLU A 73 1.24 20.22 10.51
CA GLU A 73 2.09 19.21 11.17
C GLU A 73 1.41 17.83 11.31
N ALA A 74 0.20 17.69 10.78
CA ALA A 74 -0.50 16.41 10.82
C ALA A 74 0.23 15.38 9.95
N THR A 75 0.34 14.14 10.46
CA THR A 75 0.96 13.05 9.70
C THR A 75 0.13 12.73 8.45
N PRO A 76 0.70 12.84 7.24
CA PRO A 76 -0.02 12.51 6.01
C PRO A 76 -0.21 11.00 5.88
N ALA A 77 -1.23 10.59 5.13
CA ALA A 77 -1.45 9.18 4.79
C ALA A 77 -0.31 8.63 3.91
N VAL A 78 0.17 9.44 2.97
CA VAL A 78 1.32 9.16 2.12
C VAL A 78 2.30 10.31 2.28
N GLY A 79 3.52 10.02 2.71
CA GLY A 79 4.60 10.97 2.88
C GLY A 79 5.51 11.03 1.65
N GLY A 80 6.83 11.20 1.89
CA GLY A 80 7.86 11.20 0.85
C GLY A 80 7.90 12.50 0.05
N ARG A 81 8.51 12.42 -1.14
CA ARG A 81 8.64 13.57 -2.04
C ARG A 81 7.37 13.86 -2.83
N GLY A 82 6.52 12.83 -3.01
CA GLY A 82 5.37 12.90 -3.89
C GLY A 82 5.74 12.97 -5.38
N PHE A 83 4.79 13.42 -6.20
CA PHE A 83 4.93 13.53 -7.65
C PHE A 83 4.82 14.98 -8.08
N GLU A 84 5.57 15.36 -9.10
CA GLU A 84 5.62 16.74 -9.60
C GLU A 84 4.36 17.13 -10.38
N SER A 85 3.66 16.15 -10.94
CA SER A 85 2.43 16.38 -11.71
C SER A 85 1.44 15.23 -11.53
N LEU A 86 0.18 15.48 -11.89
CA LEU A 86 -0.86 14.43 -11.89
C LEU A 86 -0.57 13.34 -12.92
N GLU A 87 0.06 13.68 -14.05
CA GLU A 87 0.42 12.73 -15.10
C GLU A 87 1.52 11.75 -14.65
N SER A 88 2.45 12.21 -13.80
CA SER A 88 3.51 11.36 -13.24
C SER A 88 3.04 10.53 -12.04
N SER A 89 1.90 10.88 -11.44
CA SER A 89 1.36 10.18 -10.29
C SER A 89 0.62 8.89 -10.68
N PRO A 90 0.60 7.87 -9.79
CA PRO A 90 -0.15 6.66 -10.05
C PRO A 90 -1.65 6.92 -10.12
N GLN A 91 -2.26 6.58 -11.24
CA GLN A 91 -3.71 6.67 -11.42
C GLN A 91 -4.39 5.44 -10.84
N LEU A 92 -5.53 5.62 -10.19
CA LEU A 92 -6.27 4.57 -9.50
C LEU A 92 -7.65 4.37 -10.13
N THR A 93 -8.10 3.13 -10.14
CA THR A 93 -9.49 2.76 -10.44
C THR A 93 -10.16 2.31 -9.16
N PHE A 94 -11.18 3.04 -8.72
CA PHE A 94 -11.97 2.65 -7.56
C PHE A 94 -12.87 1.47 -7.92
N THR A 95 -12.81 0.43 -7.09
CA THR A 95 -13.56 -0.81 -7.35
C THR A 95 -14.60 -1.11 -6.27
N LYS A 96 -14.42 -0.60 -5.07
CA LYS A 96 -15.35 -0.83 -3.98
C LYS A 96 -15.30 0.31 -2.97
N THR A 97 -16.48 0.72 -2.54
CA THR A 97 -16.65 1.66 -1.43
C THR A 97 -17.69 1.09 -0.47
N LYS A 98 -17.40 1.11 0.81
CA LYS A 98 -18.29 0.59 1.84
C LYS A 98 -18.28 1.52 3.06
N ILE A 99 -19.47 1.82 3.56
CA ILE A 99 -19.63 2.46 4.87
C ILE A 99 -19.59 1.37 5.93
N LEU A 100 -18.72 1.54 6.90
CA LEU A 100 -18.53 0.66 8.06
C LEU A 100 -18.83 1.48 9.31
N ASP A 101 -20.00 1.32 9.85
CA ASP A 101 -20.54 2.19 10.90
C ASP A 101 -20.47 3.65 10.45
N ASN A 102 -19.59 4.44 11.05
CA ASN A 102 -19.37 5.86 10.71
C ASN A 102 -18.02 6.12 10.01
N ASN A 103 -17.44 5.11 9.39
CA ASN A 103 -16.20 5.19 8.63
C ASN A 103 -16.44 4.74 7.19
N ILE A 104 -15.57 5.14 6.28
CA ILE A 104 -15.61 4.72 4.88
C ILE A 104 -14.37 3.89 4.57
N ARG A 105 -14.58 2.72 3.94
CA ARG A 105 -13.51 1.90 3.38
C ARG A 105 -13.59 1.95 1.85
N ILE A 106 -12.48 2.26 1.22
CA ILE A 106 -12.34 2.36 -0.24
C ILE A 106 -11.27 1.39 -0.69
N GLU A 107 -11.55 0.64 -1.76
CA GLU A 107 -10.59 -0.18 -2.47
C GLU A 107 -10.36 0.39 -3.87
N ALA A 108 -9.11 0.53 -4.25
CA ALA A 108 -8.72 1.00 -5.56
C ALA A 108 -7.52 0.23 -6.08
N TYR A 109 -7.45 0.03 -7.39
CA TYR A 109 -6.33 -0.62 -8.07
C TYR A 109 -5.56 0.37 -8.91
N ARG A 110 -4.24 0.21 -8.94
CA ARG A 110 -3.37 1.03 -9.77
C ARG A 110 -3.58 0.70 -11.25
N GLN A 111 -3.76 1.73 -12.07
CA GLN A 111 -3.85 1.59 -13.52
C GLN A 111 -2.48 1.27 -14.15
N GLY A 112 -2.48 0.67 -15.35
CA GLY A 112 -1.26 0.47 -16.15
C GLY A 112 -0.42 -0.75 -15.82
N ARG A 113 -0.76 -1.56 -14.81
CA ARG A 113 -0.19 -2.89 -14.66
C ARG A 113 -0.96 -3.87 -15.55
N ARG A 114 -0.25 -4.58 -16.46
CA ARG A 114 -0.83 -5.65 -17.28
C ARG A 114 -1.17 -6.85 -16.37
N GLY A 115 -2.32 -6.78 -15.78
CA GLY A 115 -3.00 -7.88 -15.14
C GLY A 115 -4.47 -7.65 -15.39
N THR A 116 -5.07 -8.47 -16.21
CA THR A 116 -6.51 -8.49 -16.43
C THR A 116 -7.20 -8.73 -15.09
N TYR A 117 -7.57 -7.64 -14.41
CA TYR A 117 -8.61 -7.76 -13.42
C TYR A 117 -9.89 -8.05 -14.17
N VAL A 118 -10.22 -9.32 -14.30
CA VAL A 118 -11.54 -9.75 -14.73
C VAL A 118 -12.49 -9.19 -13.66
N HIS A 119 -13.20 -8.12 -14.01
CA HIS A 119 -14.37 -7.72 -13.26
C HIS A 119 -15.32 -8.91 -13.28
N GLY A 120 -15.30 -9.72 -12.25
CA GLY A 120 -16.37 -10.62 -11.94
C GLY A 120 -17.60 -9.75 -11.70
N ASN A 121 -18.39 -9.55 -12.75
CA ASN A 121 -19.78 -9.14 -12.61
C ASN A 121 -20.46 -10.16 -11.70
N ARG A 122 -20.70 -9.79 -10.47
CA ARG A 122 -21.90 -10.22 -9.69
C ARG A 122 -22.04 -9.37 -8.46
#